data_7725a822c3163682474d78356beff9f3
#
_entry.id   7725a822c3163682474d78356beff9f3
#
_cell.length_a   1.000
_cell.length_b   1.000
_cell.length_c   1.000
_cell.angle_alpha   90.00
_cell.angle_beta   90.00
_cell.angle_gamma   90.00
#
_symmetry.space_group_name_H-M   'P 1'
#
loop_
_entity.id
_entity.type
_entity.pdbx_description
1 polymer ?
#
loop_
_entity_poly.entity_id
_entity_poly.type
_entity_poly.pdbx_seq_one_letter_code
_entity_poly.pdbx_strand_id
1 'polypeptide(L)'
;MTRRHLLRTAPALLALALVLAACSSPPEGEAEHMLWFANDLSDWDHSRYEAISPVPYSGELTVEDLLDALLDGPPLDSGLRSPFPAGTRLLGWQLDQDGLLWVDLSESYGSLTGIGLTLADYCLTFTLCQLEEVERVSITVSGRTISYRYRQELD
;
A
#
# COMPACT_ATOMS: atom_id res chain seq x y z
N MET A 1 39.67 -71.94 -31.63
CA MET A 1 39.34 -71.63 -30.25
C MET A 1 39.30 -70.13 -30.06
N THR A 2 38.11 -69.61 -30.02
CA THR A 2 37.79 -68.16 -30.16
C THR A 2 37.41 -67.57 -28.82
N ARG A 3 38.18 -66.64 -28.35
CA ARG A 3 37.78 -65.85 -27.18
C ARG A 3 37.28 -64.48 -27.58
N ARG A 4 36.01 -64.23 -27.30
CA ARG A 4 35.31 -62.97 -27.48
C ARG A 4 35.69 -62.00 -26.39
N HIS A 5 36.18 -60.82 -26.73
CA HIS A 5 36.28 -59.69 -25.82
C HIS A 5 35.04 -58.81 -25.98
N LEU A 6 34.21 -58.77 -24.97
CA LEU A 6 33.12 -57.82 -24.80
C LEU A 6 33.68 -56.51 -24.28
N LEU A 7 33.65 -55.49 -25.09
CA LEU A 7 33.88 -54.09 -24.66
C LEU A 7 32.65 -53.63 -23.91
N ARG A 8 32.87 -53.23 -22.70
CA ARG A 8 31.92 -52.49 -21.87
C ARG A 8 32.01 -51.02 -22.21
N THR A 9 30.99 -50.49 -22.86
CA THR A 9 30.76 -49.07 -23.05
C THR A 9 29.42 -48.70 -22.41
N ALA A 10 29.47 -48.08 -21.22
CA ALA A 10 28.46 -47.23 -20.60
C ALA A 10 28.99 -46.85 -19.21
N PRO A 11 28.64 -45.67 -18.67
CA PRO A 11 27.69 -44.67 -19.07
C PRO A 11 28.25 -43.23 -18.95
N ALA A 12 28.05 -42.45 -19.98
CA ALA A 12 28.37 -41.01 -19.96
C ALA A 12 27.11 -40.14 -20.21
N LEU A 13 25.93 -40.61 -19.85
CA LEU A 13 24.67 -39.91 -20.12
C LEU A 13 23.85 -39.53 -18.88
N LEU A 14 24.45 -39.50 -17.67
CA LEU A 14 23.71 -39.17 -16.43
C LEU A 14 24.14 -37.87 -15.78
N ALA A 15 24.89 -37.00 -16.43
CA ALA A 15 25.39 -35.77 -15.84
C ALA A 15 24.80 -34.47 -16.41
N LEU A 16 23.80 -34.55 -17.33
CA LEU A 16 23.24 -33.36 -17.99
C LEU A 16 21.79 -33.01 -17.56
N ALA A 17 21.26 -33.64 -16.54
CA ALA A 17 19.88 -33.41 -16.10
C ALA A 17 19.73 -32.62 -14.82
N LEU A 18 20.77 -31.97 -14.31
CA LEU A 18 20.75 -31.29 -12.97
C LEU A 18 21.00 -29.79 -13.00
N VAL A 19 20.92 -29.12 -14.15
CA VAL A 19 21.16 -27.66 -14.24
C VAL A 19 19.91 -26.87 -14.68
N LEU A 20 18.75 -27.50 -14.80
CA LEU A 20 17.49 -26.82 -15.23
C LEU A 20 16.50 -26.52 -14.09
N ALA A 21 16.93 -26.57 -12.85
CA ALA A 21 16.04 -26.34 -11.69
C ALA A 21 16.42 -25.09 -10.88
N ALA A 22 16.86 -24.01 -11.53
CA ALA A 22 17.18 -22.77 -10.82
C ALA A 22 16.64 -21.51 -11.52
N CYS A 23 15.53 -21.64 -12.26
CA CYS A 23 14.67 -20.51 -12.55
C CYS A 23 13.33 -20.78 -11.84
N SER A 24 13.36 -20.79 -10.52
CA SER A 24 12.17 -20.49 -9.74
C SER A 24 11.82 -19.05 -10.05
N SER A 25 10.84 -18.84 -10.94
CA SER A 25 10.11 -17.57 -10.93
C SER A 25 9.74 -17.29 -9.50
N PRO A 26 9.90 -16.05 -9.00
CA PRO A 26 9.32 -15.71 -7.71
C PRO A 26 7.87 -16.15 -7.74
N PRO A 27 7.29 -16.63 -6.63
CA PRO A 27 5.86 -16.92 -6.59
C PRO A 27 5.15 -15.72 -7.17
N GLU A 28 4.22 -15.95 -8.10
CA GLU A 28 3.30 -14.92 -8.60
C GLU A 28 2.68 -14.30 -7.36
N GLY A 29 3.09 -13.04 -7.08
CA GLY A 29 2.86 -12.41 -5.79
C GLY A 29 1.37 -12.33 -5.51
N GLU A 30 1.02 -12.67 -4.32
CA GLU A 30 -0.14 -12.11 -3.65
C GLU A 30 -0.22 -10.65 -4.06
N ALA A 31 -1.39 -10.19 -4.49
CA ALA A 31 -1.60 -8.83 -4.92
C ALA A 31 -1.07 -7.91 -3.81
N GLU A 32 0.01 -7.21 -4.12
CA GLU A 32 0.73 -6.40 -3.16
C GLU A 32 -0.13 -5.19 -2.87
N HIS A 33 -0.73 -5.14 -1.68
CA HIS A 33 -1.54 -4.01 -1.27
C HIS A 33 -0.62 -2.87 -0.88
N MET A 34 -1.10 -1.65 -1.04
CA MET A 34 -0.30 -0.44 -0.89
C MET A 34 -0.86 0.48 0.18
N LEU A 35 0.01 1.00 1.03
CA LEU A 35 -0.29 2.18 1.85
C LEU A 35 0.22 3.41 1.12
N TRP A 36 -0.58 4.46 1.03
CA TRP A 36 -0.21 5.67 0.34
C TRP A 36 0.23 6.76 1.30
N PHE A 37 1.42 7.33 1.09
CA PHE A 37 1.97 8.38 1.95
C PHE A 37 2.38 9.62 1.14
N ALA A 38 2.45 10.78 1.80
CA ALA A 38 2.94 11.99 1.18
C ALA A 38 4.45 11.93 0.96
N ASN A 39 4.93 12.43 -0.18
CA ASN A 39 6.35 12.61 -0.40
C ASN A 39 6.88 13.75 0.49
N ASP A 40 8.06 13.56 1.07
CA ASP A 40 8.77 14.64 1.73
C ASP A 40 9.42 15.53 0.68
N LEU A 41 8.92 16.75 0.59
CA LEU A 41 9.38 17.75 -0.39
C LEU A 41 10.44 18.69 0.18
N SER A 42 10.99 18.40 1.37
CA SER A 42 12.03 19.25 2.01
C SER A 42 13.31 19.31 1.18
N ASP A 43 13.65 18.23 0.47
CA ASP A 43 14.80 18.12 -0.44
C ASP A 43 14.38 18.02 -1.92
N TRP A 44 13.38 18.80 -2.32
CA TRP A 44 12.87 18.74 -3.68
C TRP A 44 13.86 19.17 -4.73
N ASP A 45 14.30 18.23 -5.55
CA ASP A 45 15.23 18.44 -6.67
C ASP A 45 14.55 18.73 -8.02
N HIS A 46 13.23 18.98 -8.03
CA HIS A 46 12.41 19.19 -9.23
C HIS A 46 12.29 17.96 -10.17
N SER A 47 12.85 16.82 -9.80
CA SER A 47 12.75 15.57 -10.59
C SER A 47 11.54 14.71 -10.23
N ARG A 48 10.93 14.96 -9.06
CA ARG A 48 9.76 14.25 -8.57
C ARG A 48 8.52 15.15 -8.69
N TYR A 49 7.56 14.69 -9.48
CA TYR A 49 6.27 15.37 -9.67
C TYR A 49 5.14 14.75 -8.84
N GLU A 50 5.41 13.65 -8.15
CA GLU A 50 4.41 12.92 -7.38
C GLU A 50 4.28 13.51 -5.98
N ALA A 51 3.04 13.81 -5.60
CA ALA A 51 2.74 14.35 -4.26
C ALA A 51 2.61 13.25 -3.21
N ILE A 52 2.23 12.03 -3.63
CA ILE A 52 2.06 10.84 -2.82
C ILE A 52 2.72 9.65 -3.49
N SER A 53 3.16 8.68 -2.72
CA SER A 53 3.77 7.44 -3.22
C SER A 53 3.30 6.23 -2.43
N PRO A 54 3.18 5.05 -3.09
CA PRO A 54 2.76 3.82 -2.45
C PRO A 54 3.93 3.15 -1.72
N VAL A 55 3.59 2.44 -0.64
CA VAL A 55 4.48 1.53 0.10
C VAL A 55 3.80 0.16 0.15
N PRO A 56 4.50 -0.93 -0.21
CA PRO A 56 3.94 -2.28 -0.11
C PRO A 56 3.45 -2.62 1.30
N TYR A 57 2.29 -3.26 1.38
CA TYR A 57 1.66 -3.69 2.62
C TYR A 57 1.37 -5.18 2.58
N SER A 58 1.83 -5.90 3.60
CA SER A 58 1.69 -7.36 3.73
C SER A 58 0.83 -7.81 4.91
N GLY A 59 0.14 -6.87 5.57
CA GLY A 59 -0.80 -7.17 6.66
C GLY A 59 -2.16 -7.65 6.17
N GLU A 60 -3.10 -7.81 7.10
CA GLU A 60 -4.46 -8.18 6.77
C GLU A 60 -5.21 -7.04 6.06
N LEU A 61 -6.11 -7.41 5.15
CA LEU A 61 -6.92 -6.47 4.39
C LEU A 61 -8.25 -6.21 5.10
N THR A 62 -8.17 -5.47 6.19
CA THR A 62 -9.35 -4.94 6.87
C THR A 62 -9.26 -3.42 6.93
N VAL A 63 -10.38 -2.75 7.16
CA VAL A 63 -10.42 -1.29 7.31
C VAL A 63 -9.55 -0.86 8.49
N GLU A 64 -9.63 -1.59 9.59
CA GLU A 64 -8.85 -1.29 10.81
C GLU A 64 -7.36 -1.45 10.58
N ASP A 65 -6.91 -2.58 10.04
CA ASP A 65 -5.48 -2.87 9.86
C ASP A 65 -4.83 -1.89 8.86
N LEU A 66 -5.52 -1.58 7.76
CA LEU A 66 -5.05 -0.59 6.79
C LEU A 66 -4.95 0.81 7.41
N LEU A 67 -5.95 1.22 8.20
CA LEU A 67 -5.94 2.53 8.86
C LEU A 67 -4.90 2.61 9.96
N ASP A 68 -4.76 1.57 10.79
CA ASP A 68 -3.75 1.53 11.84
C ASP A 68 -2.34 1.63 11.23
N ALA A 69 -2.05 0.81 10.21
CA ALA A 69 -0.76 0.87 9.52
C ALA A 69 -0.51 2.22 8.82
N LEU A 70 -1.54 2.82 8.24
CA LEU A 70 -1.43 4.13 7.60
C LEU A 70 -1.20 5.26 8.62
N LEU A 71 -1.86 5.20 9.77
CA LEU A 71 -1.73 6.19 10.84
C LEU A 71 -0.42 6.04 11.63
N ASP A 72 0.15 4.84 11.70
CA ASP A 72 1.50 4.60 12.25
C ASP A 72 2.59 5.31 11.43
N GLY A 73 2.33 5.54 10.15
CA GLY A 73 3.19 6.31 9.27
C GLY A 73 4.10 5.47 8.37
N PRO A 74 4.85 6.12 7.46
CA PRO A 74 5.70 5.43 6.51
C PRO A 74 6.96 4.86 7.17
N PRO A 75 7.65 3.89 6.51
CA PRO A 75 8.93 3.39 6.97
C PRO A 75 9.95 4.51 7.13
N LEU A 76 10.81 4.37 8.15
CA LEU A 76 11.93 5.29 8.35
C LEU A 76 12.83 5.31 7.11
N ASP A 77 13.41 6.45 6.81
CA ASP A 77 14.33 6.67 5.68
C ASP A 77 13.74 6.41 4.28
N SER A 78 12.40 6.31 4.17
CA SER A 78 11.71 6.13 2.89
C SER A 78 11.65 7.40 2.02
N GLY A 79 11.96 8.56 2.56
CA GLY A 79 11.71 9.86 1.90
C GLY A 79 10.23 10.23 1.83
N LEU A 80 9.41 9.55 2.64
CA LEU A 80 7.98 9.79 2.77
C LEU A 80 7.67 10.36 4.14
N ARG A 81 6.52 11.02 4.26
CA ARG A 81 6.01 11.54 5.52
C ARG A 81 4.54 11.19 5.71
N SER A 82 4.13 11.03 6.94
CA SER A 82 2.72 10.91 7.26
C SER A 82 1.99 12.21 6.88
N PRO A 83 0.90 12.15 6.13
CA PRO A 83 0.06 13.32 5.87
C PRO A 83 -0.85 13.66 7.06
N PHE A 84 -0.87 12.81 8.10
CA PHE A 84 -1.78 12.92 9.24
C PHE A 84 -1.13 13.67 10.40
N PRO A 85 -1.86 14.57 11.08
CA PRO A 85 -1.38 15.18 12.30
C PRO A 85 -1.15 14.14 13.40
N ALA A 86 -0.14 14.39 14.24
CA ALA A 86 0.12 13.54 15.39
C ALA A 86 -1.13 13.40 16.27
N GLY A 87 -1.43 12.17 16.70
CA GLY A 87 -2.61 11.86 17.51
C GLY A 87 -3.91 11.69 16.71
N THR A 88 -3.86 11.67 15.39
CA THR A 88 -4.98 11.21 14.58
C THR A 88 -5.24 9.74 14.87
N ARG A 89 -6.50 9.39 15.12
CA ARG A 89 -6.94 8.03 15.45
C ARG A 89 -8.27 7.73 14.78
N LEU A 90 -8.50 6.46 14.45
CA LEU A 90 -9.80 5.95 14.06
C LEU A 90 -10.72 5.97 15.28
N LEU A 91 -11.92 6.55 15.13
CA LEU A 91 -12.99 6.52 16.14
C LEU A 91 -14.05 5.46 15.79
N GLY A 92 -14.25 5.20 14.52
CA GLY A 92 -15.17 4.20 14.02
C GLY A 92 -15.30 4.26 12.51
N TRP A 93 -15.92 3.24 11.94
CA TRP A 93 -16.23 3.19 10.52
C TRP A 93 -17.53 2.44 10.26
N GLN A 94 -18.09 2.64 9.09
CA GLN A 94 -19.27 1.93 8.61
C GLN A 94 -19.21 1.84 7.09
N LEU A 95 -19.44 0.64 6.55
CA LEU A 95 -19.58 0.40 5.12
C LEU A 95 -21.06 0.16 4.80
N ASP A 96 -21.58 0.86 3.81
CA ASP A 96 -22.95 0.63 3.33
C ASP A 96 -22.99 -0.36 2.14
N GLN A 97 -24.20 -0.69 1.71
CA GLN A 97 -24.43 -1.65 0.62
C GLN A 97 -24.03 -1.12 -0.76
N ASP A 98 -23.84 0.19 -0.89
CA ASP A 98 -23.46 0.89 -2.12
C ASP A 98 -21.95 1.15 -2.20
N GLY A 99 -21.15 0.50 -1.34
CA GLY A 99 -19.68 0.61 -1.32
C GLY A 99 -19.17 1.95 -0.77
N LEU A 100 -20.00 2.72 -0.05
CA LEU A 100 -19.54 3.93 0.62
C LEU A 100 -19.05 3.59 2.03
N LEU A 101 -17.77 3.76 2.24
CA LEU A 101 -17.12 3.63 3.54
C LEU A 101 -17.10 4.98 4.27
N TRP A 102 -17.79 5.06 5.40
CA TRP A 102 -17.70 6.18 6.34
C TRP A 102 -16.58 5.92 7.33
N VAL A 103 -15.65 6.85 7.44
CA VAL A 103 -14.53 6.78 8.39
C VAL A 103 -14.62 8.00 9.32
N ASP A 104 -14.72 7.76 10.61
CA ASP A 104 -14.71 8.83 11.63
C ASP A 104 -13.36 8.89 12.32
N LEU A 105 -12.70 10.03 12.18
CA LEU A 105 -11.37 10.28 12.72
C LEU A 105 -11.44 11.25 13.91
N SER A 106 -10.40 11.19 14.75
CA SER A 106 -10.28 12.10 15.91
C SER A 106 -10.11 13.56 15.50
N GLU A 107 -10.34 14.47 16.45
CA GLU A 107 -10.27 15.93 16.26
C GLU A 107 -8.94 16.40 15.65
N SER A 108 -7.85 15.66 15.88
CA SER A 108 -6.53 15.98 15.30
C SER A 108 -6.57 16.09 13.77
N TYR A 109 -7.31 15.20 13.10
CA TYR A 109 -7.49 15.25 11.65
C TYR A 109 -8.18 16.55 11.21
N GLY A 110 -9.08 17.07 12.02
CA GLY A 110 -9.82 18.30 11.76
C GLY A 110 -8.95 19.57 11.71
N SER A 111 -7.70 19.51 12.14
CA SER A 111 -6.76 20.62 12.04
C SER A 111 -6.17 20.82 10.64
N LEU A 112 -6.33 19.83 9.75
CA LEU A 112 -5.82 19.90 8.38
C LEU A 112 -6.62 20.88 7.51
N THR A 113 -5.89 21.62 6.69
CA THR A 113 -6.46 22.57 5.69
C THR A 113 -5.63 22.55 4.41
N GLY A 114 -6.18 23.10 3.34
CA GLY A 114 -5.47 23.29 2.08
C GLY A 114 -4.87 22.00 1.51
N ILE A 115 -3.67 22.08 0.99
CA ILE A 115 -2.96 20.96 0.36
C ILE A 115 -2.75 19.81 1.33
N GLY A 116 -2.48 20.10 2.63
CA GLY A 116 -2.31 19.06 3.65
C GLY A 116 -3.54 18.18 3.79
N LEU A 117 -4.74 18.77 3.81
CA LEU A 117 -5.99 18.03 3.85
C LEU A 117 -6.18 17.19 2.57
N THR A 118 -5.93 17.79 1.41
CA THR A 118 -6.05 17.09 0.12
C THR A 118 -5.14 15.85 0.06
N LEU A 119 -3.88 15.98 0.50
CA LEU A 119 -2.95 14.85 0.53
C LEU A 119 -3.41 13.75 1.50
N ALA A 120 -3.88 14.13 2.69
CA ALA A 120 -4.40 13.18 3.67
C ALA A 120 -5.64 12.44 3.16
N ASP A 121 -6.57 13.16 2.52
CA ASP A 121 -7.77 12.58 1.90
C ASP A 121 -7.40 11.59 0.79
N TYR A 122 -6.44 11.93 -0.07
CA TYR A 122 -5.98 11.02 -1.13
C TYR A 122 -5.27 9.78 -0.56
N CYS A 123 -4.37 9.95 0.40
CA CYS A 123 -3.70 8.80 1.04
C CYS A 123 -4.70 7.83 1.67
N LEU A 124 -5.70 8.34 2.39
CA LEU A 124 -6.79 7.54 2.93
C LEU A 124 -7.60 6.82 1.84
N THR A 125 -8.05 7.59 0.84
CA THR A 125 -8.92 7.06 -0.21
C THR A 125 -8.21 5.98 -1.02
N PHE A 126 -6.99 6.22 -1.48
CA PHE A 126 -6.24 5.23 -2.26
C PHE A 126 -5.88 3.99 -1.46
N THR A 127 -5.63 4.14 -0.15
CA THR A 127 -5.38 2.99 0.72
C THR A 127 -6.64 2.16 0.94
N LEU A 128 -7.78 2.79 1.21
CA LEU A 128 -9.02 2.07 1.57
C LEU A 128 -9.80 1.54 0.36
N CYS A 129 -9.74 2.22 -0.81
CA CYS A 129 -10.39 1.74 -2.03
C CYS A 129 -9.67 0.54 -2.69
N GLN A 130 -8.68 -0.05 -2.04
CA GLN A 130 -8.12 -1.36 -2.41
C GLN A 130 -8.95 -2.52 -1.85
N LEU A 131 -9.80 -2.27 -0.85
CA LEU A 131 -10.78 -3.23 -0.38
C LEU A 131 -11.85 -3.41 -1.45
N GLU A 132 -12.14 -4.66 -1.80
CA GLU A 132 -13.04 -5.02 -2.91
C GLU A 132 -14.44 -4.42 -2.76
N GLU A 133 -14.89 -4.26 -1.50
CA GLU A 133 -16.21 -3.75 -1.19
C GLU A 133 -16.28 -2.22 -1.12
N VAL A 134 -15.13 -1.51 -1.19
CA VAL A 134 -15.08 -0.05 -1.00
C VAL A 134 -14.92 0.67 -2.33
N GLU A 135 -16.00 1.33 -2.76
CA GLU A 135 -15.98 2.18 -3.96
C GLU A 135 -15.67 3.65 -3.67
N ARG A 136 -16.04 4.12 -2.49
CA ARG A 136 -15.94 5.53 -2.09
C ARG A 136 -15.66 5.65 -0.60
N VAL A 137 -14.97 6.71 -0.21
CA VAL A 137 -14.68 7.02 1.18
C VAL A 137 -15.27 8.38 1.56
N SER A 138 -15.97 8.43 2.68
CA SER A 138 -16.46 9.65 3.31
C SER A 138 -15.81 9.81 4.68
N ILE A 139 -15.17 10.95 4.93
CA ILE A 139 -14.42 11.19 6.15
C ILE A 139 -15.16 12.21 7.03
N THR A 140 -15.36 11.85 8.30
CA THR A 140 -15.89 12.73 9.34
C THR A 140 -14.86 12.92 10.45
N VAL A 141 -15.06 13.92 11.27
CA VAL A 141 -14.23 14.22 12.44
C VAL A 141 -15.12 14.32 13.67
N SER A 142 -14.94 13.40 14.61
CA SER A 142 -15.77 13.32 15.82
C SER A 142 -17.26 13.36 15.48
N GLY A 143 -17.68 12.56 14.48
CA GLY A 143 -19.06 12.46 14.01
C GLY A 143 -19.57 13.66 13.19
N ARG A 144 -18.70 14.61 12.84
CA ARG A 144 -19.11 15.83 12.12
C ARG A 144 -18.45 15.89 10.73
N THR A 145 -19.23 16.31 9.72
CA THR A 145 -18.68 16.66 8.42
C THR A 145 -17.80 17.90 8.53
N ILE A 146 -16.64 17.89 7.89
CA ILE A 146 -15.67 18.98 7.97
C ILE A 146 -16.10 20.12 7.02
N SER A 147 -16.59 21.21 7.56
CA SER A 147 -17.18 22.33 6.80
C SER A 147 -16.17 23.09 5.93
N TYR A 148 -14.89 23.04 6.24
CA TYR A 148 -13.84 23.73 5.47
C TYR A 148 -13.52 23.05 4.14
N ARG A 149 -13.93 21.81 3.91
CA ARG A 149 -13.86 21.16 2.60
C ARG A 149 -14.63 21.93 1.53
N TYR A 150 -15.70 22.62 1.93
CA TYR A 150 -16.48 23.47 1.02
C TYR A 150 -15.89 24.86 0.79
N ARG A 151 -14.94 25.30 1.64
CA ARG A 151 -14.30 26.60 1.50
C ARG A 151 -13.14 26.60 0.52
N GLN A 152 -12.63 25.43 0.15
CA GLN A 152 -11.54 25.30 -0.84
C GLN A 152 -12.02 25.49 -2.27
N GLU A 153 -13.32 25.44 -2.50
CA GLU A 153 -13.92 25.65 -3.83
C GLU A 153 -14.16 27.13 -4.17
N LEU A 154 -13.88 28.06 -3.26
CA LEU A 154 -14.27 29.46 -3.39
C LEU A 154 -13.12 30.48 -3.41
N ASP A 155 -11.89 30.06 -3.31
CA ASP A 155 -10.68 30.87 -3.44
C ASP A 155 -9.81 30.42 -4.63
#